data_2041f30d94d705aec6059ea8228a0c37
#
_entry.id   2041f30d94d705aec6059ea8228a0c37
#
_cell.length_a   1.000
_cell.length_b   1.000
_cell.length_c   1.000
_cell.angle_alpha   90.00
_cell.angle_beta   90.00
_cell.angle_gamma   90.00
#
_symmetry.space_group_name_H-M   'P 1'
#
loop_
_entity.id
_entity.type
_entity.pdbx_description
1 polymer ?
#
loop_
_entity_poly.entity_id
_entity_poly.type
_entity_poly.pdbx_seq_one_letter_code
_entity_poly.pdbx_strand_id
1 'polypeptide(L)'
;MRKKLLAGILALALCSANMIPQTIFAEEFTSGNPDVVSEEETPEIFTNEELEEAGETDEELSVFSSEEVPEFNDAPDEAMAAAENEQAGEIVDLADNDKVTKGVYTIKSAGNHKFICSQETGNRIVVDGGKILAGANINIYLNNVNINTFAGPALQIMGNVKAAVTIHLTGTNSLITKDNYKAGLQKDNEAQLIIKTNDSDATAGILNARSIDGDSAGIGGGYQGSGSCSNIIIDSCSVIASSTYGAGIGGSKQHAGSDITINSSSVTASSTNGAGIGG
;
A
#
# COMPACT_ATOMS: atom_id res chain seq x y z
N MET A 1 -25.65 -53.21 -40.94
CA MET A 1 -27.09 -53.14 -40.64
C MET A 1 -27.33 -52.02 -39.67
N ARG A 2 -28.14 -51.09 -40.11
CA ARG A 2 -28.89 -49.98 -39.44
C ARG A 2 -28.32 -49.24 -38.24
N LYS A 3 -27.92 -48.02 -38.57
CA LYS A 3 -27.71 -46.81 -37.75
C LYS A 3 -28.98 -46.46 -36.99
N LYS A 4 -28.84 -45.98 -35.75
CA LYS A 4 -29.82 -45.08 -35.15
C LYS A 4 -29.12 -43.87 -34.53
N LEU A 5 -29.36 -42.74 -35.17
CA LEU A 5 -29.13 -41.39 -34.71
C LEU A 5 -30.05 -41.11 -33.53
N LEU A 6 -29.54 -40.52 -32.44
CA LEU A 6 -30.38 -39.86 -31.44
C LEU A 6 -29.90 -38.44 -31.31
N ALA A 7 -30.73 -37.53 -31.79
CA ALA A 7 -30.60 -36.10 -31.62
C ALA A 7 -31.13 -35.72 -30.22
N GLY A 8 -30.26 -35.12 -29.38
CA GLY A 8 -30.66 -34.51 -28.10
C GLY A 8 -30.81 -33.02 -28.30
N ILE A 9 -32.05 -32.56 -28.12
CA ILE A 9 -32.44 -31.14 -28.13
C ILE A 9 -32.00 -30.52 -26.83
N LEU A 10 -31.08 -29.51 -26.90
CA LEU A 10 -30.70 -28.67 -25.77
C LEU A 10 -31.71 -27.52 -25.67
N ALA A 11 -32.55 -27.52 -24.67
CA ALA A 11 -33.43 -26.41 -24.36
C ALA A 11 -32.67 -25.33 -23.56
N LEU A 12 -32.47 -24.18 -24.16
CA LEU A 12 -31.99 -22.97 -23.48
C LEU A 12 -33.15 -22.36 -22.71
N ALA A 13 -33.11 -22.45 -21.38
CA ALA A 13 -33.98 -21.67 -20.52
C ALA A 13 -33.37 -20.32 -20.21
N LEU A 14 -33.86 -19.26 -20.83
CA LEU A 14 -33.59 -17.86 -20.49
C LEU A 14 -34.42 -17.54 -19.22
N CYS A 15 -33.76 -17.46 -18.08
CA CYS A 15 -34.33 -16.84 -16.89
C CYS A 15 -33.99 -15.34 -16.90
N SER A 16 -34.93 -14.51 -17.34
CA SER A 16 -34.91 -13.09 -17.11
C SER A 16 -35.34 -12.79 -15.67
N ALA A 17 -34.38 -12.53 -14.79
CA ALA A 17 -34.65 -12.03 -13.45
C ALA A 17 -34.79 -10.50 -13.50
N ASN A 18 -36.01 -10.02 -13.33
CA ASN A 18 -36.34 -8.63 -13.05
C ASN A 18 -35.74 -8.27 -11.66
N MET A 19 -34.68 -7.48 -11.63
CA MET A 19 -34.24 -6.85 -10.39
C MET A 19 -35.09 -5.61 -10.12
N ILE A 20 -35.92 -5.69 -9.11
CA ILE A 20 -36.58 -4.54 -8.49
C ILE A 20 -35.55 -3.89 -7.54
N PRO A 21 -35.24 -2.58 -7.63
CA PRO A 21 -34.38 -1.94 -6.64
C PRO A 21 -35.12 -1.87 -5.30
N GLN A 22 -34.60 -2.53 -4.29
CA GLN A 22 -35.06 -2.35 -2.92
C GLN A 22 -34.45 -1.06 -2.36
N THR A 23 -35.28 -0.05 -2.17
CA THR A 23 -34.95 1.12 -1.36
C THR A 23 -34.93 0.70 0.10
N ILE A 24 -33.76 0.75 0.70
CA ILE A 24 -33.59 0.56 2.15
C ILE A 24 -33.97 1.88 2.81
N PHE A 25 -35.08 1.89 3.54
CA PHE A 25 -35.42 2.97 4.46
C PHE A 25 -34.50 2.85 5.68
N ALA A 26 -33.71 3.88 5.94
CA ALA A 26 -33.03 4.04 7.22
C ALA A 26 -34.09 4.38 8.28
N GLU A 27 -34.32 3.51 9.25
CA GLU A 27 -35.09 3.85 10.45
C GLU A 27 -34.22 4.72 11.35
N GLU A 28 -34.75 5.91 11.65
CA GLU A 28 -34.19 6.80 12.66
C GLU A 28 -34.26 6.13 14.04
N PHE A 29 -33.12 5.84 14.63
CA PHE A 29 -33.04 5.49 16.04
C PHE A 29 -33.14 6.77 16.87
N THR A 30 -34.34 7.11 17.30
CA THR A 30 -34.56 8.09 18.38
C THR A 30 -34.33 7.39 19.71
N SER A 31 -33.16 7.56 20.29
CA SER A 31 -32.93 7.27 21.70
C SER A 31 -33.24 8.53 22.51
N GLY A 32 -34.41 8.53 23.08
CA GLY A 32 -34.78 9.57 24.07
C GLY A 32 -34.09 9.35 25.41
N ASN A 33 -33.39 10.37 25.89
CA ASN A 33 -33.22 10.61 27.30
C ASN A 33 -33.31 12.13 27.56
N PRO A 34 -34.32 12.63 28.24
CA PRO A 34 -34.41 14.03 28.64
C PRO A 34 -33.73 14.22 29.98
N ASP A 35 -33.15 15.42 30.16
CA ASP A 35 -32.65 16.06 31.36
C ASP A 35 -31.12 16.11 31.50
N VAL A 36 -30.53 17.18 30.95
CA VAL A 36 -29.57 18.03 31.66
C VAL A 36 -29.70 19.46 31.12
N VAL A 37 -29.86 20.36 32.05
CA VAL A 37 -30.11 21.80 31.98
C VAL A 37 -28.91 22.52 31.31
N SER A 38 -29.26 23.48 30.48
CA SER A 38 -28.41 24.46 29.81
C SER A 38 -27.69 25.39 30.78
N GLU A 39 -26.42 25.65 30.55
CA GLU A 39 -25.81 26.94 30.79
C GLU A 39 -25.14 27.41 29.50
N GLU A 40 -25.64 28.55 29.00
CA GLU A 40 -25.11 29.31 27.90
C GLU A 40 -23.82 30.02 28.35
N GLU A 41 -22.67 29.66 27.76
CA GLU A 41 -21.51 30.54 27.79
C GLU A 41 -21.32 31.18 26.41
N THR A 42 -21.47 32.47 26.36
CA THR A 42 -21.23 33.35 25.22
C THR A 42 -19.73 33.48 24.96
N PRO A 43 -19.27 33.45 23.71
CA PRO A 43 -17.85 33.67 23.39
C PRO A 43 -17.50 35.16 23.53
N GLU A 44 -16.49 35.45 24.33
CA GLU A 44 -15.91 36.79 24.44
C GLU A 44 -15.13 37.12 23.15
N ILE A 45 -15.54 38.23 22.55
CA ILE A 45 -14.85 38.86 21.43
C ILE A 45 -13.70 39.67 21.99
N PHE A 46 -12.46 39.27 21.72
CA PHE A 46 -11.30 40.14 22.01
C PHE A 46 -11.17 41.20 20.92
N THR A 47 -11.46 42.45 21.28
CA THR A 47 -11.14 43.63 20.47
C THR A 47 -9.70 44.07 20.74
N ASN A 48 -8.95 44.18 19.64
CA ASN A 48 -7.65 44.86 19.66
C ASN A 48 -7.84 46.35 19.82
N GLU A 49 -7.36 46.90 20.92
CA GLU A 49 -6.98 48.30 20.99
C GLU A 49 -5.83 48.48 21.98
N GLU A 50 -4.92 49.37 21.56
CA GLU A 50 -3.78 49.99 22.28
C GLU A 50 -2.43 49.29 22.19
N LEU A 51 -1.65 49.80 21.25
CA LEU A 51 -0.21 49.95 21.33
C LEU A 51 0.13 51.39 20.98
N GLU A 52 0.30 52.21 22.01
CA GLU A 52 1.01 53.48 21.90
C GLU A 52 2.45 53.35 22.42
N GLU A 53 3.35 53.72 21.56
CA GLU A 53 4.52 54.58 21.72
C GLU A 53 5.58 54.27 22.80
N ALA A 54 6.79 53.90 22.38
CA ALA A 54 8.02 54.48 22.95
C ALA A 54 9.27 54.12 22.11
N GLY A 55 9.95 55.13 21.60
CA GLY A 55 11.42 55.20 21.67
C GLY A 55 12.17 55.00 20.35
N GLU A 56 12.34 56.11 19.64
CA GLU A 56 13.45 56.30 18.69
C GLU A 56 14.80 56.18 19.38
N THR A 57 15.69 55.37 18.86
CA THR A 57 17.16 55.64 18.98
C THR A 57 17.80 55.31 17.61
N ASP A 58 18.28 56.41 17.01
CA ASP A 58 19.24 56.39 15.91
C ASP A 58 20.49 55.63 16.30
N GLU A 59 20.91 54.62 15.55
CA GLU A 59 22.30 54.23 15.42
C GLU A 59 22.62 53.75 13.97
N GLU A 60 23.36 54.59 13.33
CA GLU A 60 24.35 54.46 12.26
C GLU A 60 24.21 53.28 11.28
N LEU A 61 23.88 53.68 10.02
CA LEU A 61 24.21 52.90 8.81
C LEU A 61 25.74 52.82 8.65
N SER A 62 26.36 51.73 8.98
CA SER A 62 27.68 51.39 8.53
C SER A 62 27.61 50.78 7.12
N VAL A 63 28.17 51.51 6.19
CA VAL A 63 28.39 51.12 4.81
C VAL A 63 29.26 49.85 4.76
N PHE A 64 28.70 48.72 4.38
CA PHE A 64 29.49 47.56 4.01
C PHE A 64 30.06 47.75 2.59
N SER A 65 31.37 47.95 2.54
CA SER A 65 32.16 47.99 1.33
C SER A 65 32.09 46.63 0.62
N SER A 66 32.02 46.70 -0.70
CA SER A 66 32.15 45.58 -1.63
C SER A 66 33.45 44.80 -1.38
N GLU A 67 33.32 43.58 -0.84
CA GLU A 67 34.34 42.54 -0.94
C GLU A 67 33.76 41.35 -1.69
N GLU A 68 34.45 41.04 -2.74
CA GLU A 68 34.56 39.86 -3.58
C GLU A 68 33.54 38.74 -3.32
N VAL A 69 32.62 38.56 -4.30
CA VAL A 69 31.82 37.36 -4.47
C VAL A 69 32.83 36.24 -4.83
N PRO A 70 32.97 35.17 -4.02
CA PRO A 70 33.72 34.01 -4.47
C PRO A 70 33.00 33.41 -5.69
N GLU A 71 33.76 33.27 -6.79
CA GLU A 71 33.34 32.49 -7.94
C GLU A 71 32.90 31.12 -7.46
N PHE A 72 31.59 30.82 -7.61
CA PHE A 72 31.09 29.48 -7.54
C PHE A 72 31.74 28.74 -8.72
N ASN A 73 32.77 27.98 -8.44
CA ASN A 73 33.26 26.95 -9.34
C ASN A 73 32.08 26.05 -9.64
N ASP A 74 31.69 25.97 -10.92
CA ASP A 74 30.85 24.95 -11.48
C ASP A 74 31.36 23.58 -11.01
N ALA A 75 30.73 23.04 -9.95
CA ALA A 75 30.84 21.63 -9.68
C ALA A 75 30.12 20.92 -10.83
N PRO A 76 30.76 19.93 -11.44
CA PRO A 76 30.20 19.29 -12.62
C PRO A 76 28.87 18.65 -12.32
N ASP A 77 28.01 18.67 -13.32
CA ASP A 77 26.69 18.16 -13.55
C ASP A 77 26.47 16.66 -13.17
N GLU A 78 27.24 16.11 -12.23
CA GLU A 78 27.09 14.72 -11.77
C GLU A 78 25.87 14.51 -10.86
N ALA A 79 25.35 15.56 -10.23
CA ALA A 79 24.17 15.45 -9.38
C ALA A 79 22.86 15.40 -10.19
N MET A 80 22.81 15.97 -11.39
CA MET A 80 21.66 15.86 -12.29
C MET A 80 21.65 14.55 -13.09
N ALA A 81 22.83 13.98 -13.39
CA ALA A 81 22.93 12.68 -14.05
C ALA A 81 22.49 11.51 -13.15
N ALA A 82 22.49 11.69 -11.82
CA ALA A 82 21.99 10.69 -10.89
C ALA A 82 20.45 10.60 -10.87
N ALA A 83 19.74 11.68 -11.18
CA ALA A 83 18.27 11.68 -11.18
C ALA A 83 17.65 11.02 -12.43
N GLU A 84 18.35 11.02 -13.56
CA GLU A 84 17.86 10.37 -14.80
C GLU A 84 18.15 8.87 -14.87
N ASN A 85 19.00 8.33 -13.99
CA ASN A 85 19.38 6.92 -13.97
C ASN A 85 18.57 6.08 -12.97
N GLU A 86 17.62 6.67 -12.25
CA GLU A 86 16.77 5.95 -11.27
C GLU A 86 15.76 4.99 -11.90
N GLN A 87 15.57 5.01 -13.21
CA GLN A 87 14.61 4.13 -13.90
C GLN A 87 15.22 2.92 -14.60
N ALA A 88 16.54 2.76 -14.55
CA ALA A 88 17.29 1.69 -15.21
C ALA A 88 17.47 0.44 -14.33
N GLY A 89 16.39 -0.25 -13.96
CA GLY A 89 16.47 -1.60 -13.36
C GLY A 89 16.18 -2.67 -14.41
N GLU A 90 16.91 -3.81 -14.38
CA GLU A 90 16.55 -4.99 -15.18
C GLU A 90 15.11 -5.40 -14.85
N ILE A 91 14.32 -5.68 -15.91
CA ILE A 91 12.96 -6.22 -15.73
C ILE A 91 13.08 -7.72 -15.53
N VAL A 92 12.56 -8.23 -14.43
CA VAL A 92 12.55 -9.64 -14.08
C VAL A 92 11.17 -10.21 -14.34
N ASP A 93 11.08 -11.22 -15.21
CA ASP A 93 9.89 -12.06 -15.31
C ASP A 93 9.95 -13.11 -14.20
N LEU A 94 9.03 -13.00 -13.23
CA LEU A 94 8.96 -13.95 -12.12
C LEU A 94 8.51 -15.34 -12.53
N ALA A 95 7.91 -15.51 -13.71
CA ALA A 95 7.60 -16.84 -14.25
C ALA A 95 8.82 -17.55 -14.82
N ASP A 96 9.93 -16.82 -15.07
CA ASP A 96 11.22 -17.39 -15.48
C ASP A 96 11.97 -17.95 -14.25
N ASN A 97 12.08 -19.27 -14.18
CA ASN A 97 12.75 -19.95 -13.06
C ASN A 97 14.27 -19.72 -13.02
N ASP A 98 14.89 -19.27 -14.10
CA ASP A 98 16.32 -18.96 -14.13
C ASP A 98 16.65 -17.68 -13.35
N LYS A 99 15.66 -16.82 -13.14
CA LYS A 99 15.77 -15.57 -12.37
C LYS A 99 15.51 -15.74 -10.88
N VAL A 100 15.01 -16.90 -10.44
CA VAL A 100 14.65 -17.16 -9.05
C VAL A 100 15.42 -18.34 -8.47
N THR A 101 15.71 -18.30 -7.18
CA THR A 101 16.38 -19.41 -6.49
C THR A 101 15.36 -20.11 -5.59
N LYS A 102 15.09 -21.39 -5.86
CA LYS A 102 14.11 -22.20 -5.10
C LYS A 102 12.74 -21.49 -4.99
N GLY A 103 12.26 -20.89 -6.10
CA GLY A 103 10.99 -20.19 -6.13
C GLY A 103 10.97 -18.83 -5.43
N VAL A 104 12.13 -18.22 -5.20
CA VAL A 104 12.23 -16.91 -4.54
C VAL A 104 13.17 -15.98 -5.28
N TYR A 105 12.70 -14.79 -5.62
CA TYR A 105 13.55 -13.66 -5.97
C TYR A 105 13.83 -12.84 -4.71
N THR A 106 15.10 -12.65 -4.35
CA THR A 106 15.47 -11.92 -3.15
C THR A 106 16.09 -10.56 -3.48
N ILE A 107 15.43 -9.48 -3.06
CA ILE A 107 15.94 -8.12 -3.11
C ILE A 107 16.90 -7.92 -1.94
N LYS A 108 18.16 -7.58 -2.23
CA LYS A 108 19.24 -7.37 -1.24
C LYS A 108 19.93 -6.02 -1.37
N SER A 109 19.41 -5.12 -2.19
CA SER A 109 19.94 -3.79 -2.43
C SER A 109 18.83 -2.76 -2.42
N ALA A 110 19.17 -1.51 -2.12
CA ALA A 110 18.30 -0.37 -2.34
C ALA A 110 18.16 -0.08 -3.85
N GLY A 111 17.29 0.86 -4.21
CA GLY A 111 17.04 1.28 -5.58
C GLY A 111 15.85 0.58 -6.22
N ASN A 112 15.84 0.50 -7.54
CA ASN A 112 14.70 0.10 -8.35
C ASN A 112 14.74 -1.38 -8.73
N HIS A 113 13.65 -2.09 -8.48
CA HIS A 113 13.45 -3.51 -8.81
C HIS A 113 12.14 -3.66 -9.58
N LYS A 114 12.21 -4.13 -10.83
CA LYS A 114 11.08 -4.19 -11.75
C LYS A 114 10.67 -5.64 -12.04
N PHE A 115 9.38 -5.94 -11.89
CA PHE A 115 8.83 -7.28 -12.04
C PHE A 115 7.66 -7.31 -13.00
N ILE A 116 7.60 -8.35 -13.79
CA ILE A 116 6.46 -8.76 -14.60
C ILE A 116 6.16 -10.24 -14.36
N CYS A 117 4.99 -10.70 -14.80
CA CYS A 117 4.69 -12.13 -14.95
C CYS A 117 4.11 -12.38 -16.33
N SER A 118 4.83 -13.13 -17.17
CA SER A 118 4.31 -13.61 -18.45
C SER A 118 3.16 -14.61 -18.29
N GLN A 119 3.08 -15.24 -17.11
CA GLN A 119 1.99 -16.14 -16.68
C GLN A 119 1.90 -16.17 -15.14
N GLU A 120 0.80 -16.73 -14.60
CA GLU A 120 0.69 -16.97 -13.16
C GLU A 120 1.86 -17.84 -12.67
N THR A 121 2.44 -17.47 -11.53
CA THR A 121 3.59 -18.18 -10.95
C THR A 121 3.42 -18.42 -9.44
N GLY A 122 4.06 -19.47 -8.94
CA GLY A 122 4.27 -19.70 -7.51
C GLY A 122 5.54 -19.03 -6.95
N ASN A 123 6.36 -18.44 -7.82
CA ASN A 123 7.59 -17.76 -7.43
C ASN A 123 7.27 -16.46 -6.67
N ARG A 124 8.06 -16.15 -5.64
CA ARG A 124 7.79 -15.10 -4.67
C ARG A 124 8.85 -14.01 -4.67
N ILE A 125 8.51 -12.84 -4.17
CA ILE A 125 9.45 -11.76 -3.92
C ILE A 125 9.72 -11.66 -2.42
N VAL A 126 10.99 -11.57 -2.02
CA VAL A 126 11.41 -11.35 -0.64
C VAL A 126 12.37 -10.17 -0.60
N VAL A 127 12.07 -9.18 0.24
CA VAL A 127 12.98 -8.07 0.57
C VAL A 127 13.76 -8.46 1.83
N ASP A 128 15.07 -8.63 1.70
CA ASP A 128 15.98 -8.95 2.81
C ASP A 128 16.84 -7.73 3.14
N GLY A 129 16.61 -7.16 4.31
CA GLY A 129 17.27 -5.94 4.78
C GLY A 129 18.73 -6.12 5.24
N GLY A 130 19.27 -7.36 5.24
CA GLY A 130 20.57 -7.64 5.87
C GLY A 130 21.76 -6.83 5.36
N LYS A 131 21.70 -6.27 4.15
CA LYS A 131 22.72 -5.42 3.53
C LYS A 131 22.22 -4.02 3.17
N ILE A 132 20.95 -3.73 3.42
CA ILE A 132 20.32 -2.47 3.04
C ILE A 132 20.39 -1.52 4.23
N LEU A 133 20.93 -0.33 4.01
CA LEU A 133 21.09 0.66 5.05
C LEU A 133 19.75 1.22 5.52
N ALA A 134 19.66 1.57 6.79
CA ALA A 134 18.53 2.33 7.31
C ALA A 134 18.45 3.69 6.62
N GLY A 135 17.22 4.12 6.28
CA GLY A 135 16.98 5.36 5.54
C GLY A 135 17.17 5.25 4.02
N ALA A 136 17.60 4.11 3.49
CA ALA A 136 17.59 3.87 2.05
C ALA A 136 16.14 3.69 1.54
N ASN A 137 15.96 3.81 0.22
CA ASN A 137 14.69 3.59 -0.46
C ASN A 137 14.78 2.32 -1.33
N ILE A 138 13.75 1.51 -1.26
CA ILE A 138 13.55 0.34 -2.11
C ILE A 138 12.28 0.58 -2.92
N ASN A 139 12.40 0.68 -4.23
CA ASN A 139 11.28 0.85 -5.14
C ASN A 139 11.01 -0.47 -5.87
N ILE A 140 9.80 -1.00 -5.70
CA ILE A 140 9.35 -2.25 -6.31
C ILE A 140 8.28 -1.91 -7.33
N TYR A 141 8.57 -2.12 -8.61
CA TYR A 141 7.64 -1.89 -9.70
C TYR A 141 6.98 -3.21 -10.09
N LEU A 142 5.67 -3.29 -9.88
CA LEU A 142 4.87 -4.44 -10.27
C LEU A 142 4.05 -4.08 -11.51
N ASN A 143 4.27 -4.78 -12.61
CA ASN A 143 3.52 -4.58 -13.85
C ASN A 143 2.85 -5.89 -14.27
N ASN A 144 1.55 -5.99 -14.01
CA ASN A 144 0.74 -7.18 -14.26
C ASN A 144 1.34 -8.45 -13.62
N VAL A 145 1.85 -8.31 -12.39
CA VAL A 145 2.41 -9.43 -11.62
C VAL A 145 1.28 -10.30 -11.08
N ASN A 146 1.38 -11.62 -11.28
CA ASN A 146 0.39 -12.58 -10.81
C ASN A 146 1.07 -13.74 -10.07
N ILE A 147 1.14 -13.61 -8.74
CA ILE A 147 1.71 -14.62 -7.85
C ILE A 147 0.59 -15.33 -7.09
N ASN A 148 0.57 -16.67 -7.18
CA ASN A 148 -0.35 -17.54 -6.46
C ASN A 148 0.45 -18.72 -5.87
N THR A 149 0.78 -18.63 -4.59
CA THR A 149 1.76 -19.52 -3.95
C THR A 149 1.19 -20.30 -2.76
N PHE A 150 1.81 -21.45 -2.45
CA PHE A 150 1.60 -22.24 -1.24
C PHE A 150 2.80 -22.19 -0.28
N ALA A 151 3.90 -21.56 -0.71
CA ALA A 151 5.20 -21.69 -0.05
C ALA A 151 5.63 -20.44 0.73
N GLY A 152 4.67 -19.65 1.22
CA GLY A 152 4.95 -18.44 1.98
C GLY A 152 4.22 -17.20 1.45
N PRO A 153 4.60 -15.99 1.86
CA PRO A 153 4.01 -14.75 1.33
C PRO A 153 4.30 -14.60 -0.16
N ALA A 154 3.36 -14.06 -0.93
CA ALA A 154 3.63 -13.73 -2.34
C ALA A 154 4.69 -12.63 -2.47
N LEU A 155 4.59 -11.58 -1.64
CA LEU A 155 5.65 -10.60 -1.42
C LEU A 155 5.90 -10.44 0.08
N GLN A 156 7.17 -10.53 0.50
CA GLN A 156 7.56 -10.39 1.89
C GLN A 156 8.56 -9.23 2.09
N ILE A 157 8.27 -8.37 3.03
CA ILE A 157 9.23 -7.41 3.59
C ILE A 157 9.64 -7.95 4.95
N MET A 158 10.88 -8.47 5.05
CA MET A 158 11.36 -9.13 6.27
C MET A 158 11.49 -8.15 7.44
N GLY A 159 11.41 -8.66 8.67
CA GLY A 159 11.53 -7.88 9.91
C GLY A 159 12.85 -7.12 10.07
N ASN A 160 13.90 -7.53 9.37
CA ASN A 160 15.22 -6.86 9.38
C ASN A 160 15.32 -5.66 8.41
N VAL A 161 14.30 -5.42 7.58
CA VAL A 161 14.26 -4.26 6.66
C VAL A 161 14.01 -2.99 7.46
N LYS A 162 14.96 -2.03 7.39
CA LYS A 162 14.88 -0.69 8.01
C LYS A 162 14.74 0.42 6.96
N ALA A 163 14.78 0.07 5.69
CA ALA A 163 14.58 0.96 4.56
C ALA A 163 13.08 1.21 4.33
N ALA A 164 12.74 2.37 3.77
CA ALA A 164 11.40 2.61 3.24
C ALA A 164 11.20 1.78 1.97
N VAL A 165 10.02 1.16 1.84
CA VAL A 165 9.64 0.37 0.65
C VAL A 165 8.48 1.03 -0.04
N THR A 166 8.62 1.31 -1.33
CA THR A 166 7.54 1.81 -2.18
C THR A 166 7.21 0.78 -3.25
N ILE A 167 5.95 0.39 -3.34
CA ILE A 167 5.42 -0.48 -4.39
C ILE A 167 4.68 0.38 -5.40
N HIS A 168 5.20 0.42 -6.62
CA HIS A 168 4.62 1.12 -7.76
C HIS A 168 3.83 0.12 -8.60
N LEU A 169 2.54 0.40 -8.81
CA LEU A 169 1.61 -0.48 -9.49
C LEU A 169 1.35 0.00 -10.92
N THR A 170 1.52 -0.91 -11.89
CA THR A 170 1.07 -0.76 -13.28
C THR A 170 0.12 -1.90 -13.62
N GLY A 171 -1.04 -1.59 -14.16
CA GLY A 171 -2.06 -2.58 -14.51
C GLY A 171 -2.62 -3.33 -13.28
N THR A 172 -2.94 -4.63 -13.45
CA THR A 172 -3.54 -5.44 -12.39
C THR A 172 -2.53 -6.42 -11.81
N ASN A 173 -2.29 -6.33 -10.52
CA ASN A 173 -1.33 -7.16 -9.81
C ASN A 173 -2.04 -8.03 -8.75
N SER A 174 -1.63 -9.28 -8.64
CA SER A 174 -2.18 -10.26 -7.68
C SER A 174 -1.07 -10.85 -6.83
N LEU A 175 -1.22 -10.75 -5.51
CA LEU A 175 -0.33 -11.30 -4.49
C LEU A 175 -1.15 -12.23 -3.59
N ILE A 176 -1.24 -13.50 -3.98
CA ILE A 176 -2.10 -14.48 -3.32
C ILE A 176 -1.26 -15.56 -2.66
N THR A 177 -1.54 -15.82 -1.39
CA THR A 177 -0.99 -16.98 -0.69
C THR A 177 -2.08 -17.92 -0.19
N LYS A 178 -1.77 -19.22 -0.21
CA LYS A 178 -2.54 -20.30 0.38
C LYS A 178 -1.77 -20.93 1.56
N ASP A 179 -0.73 -20.29 2.02
CA ASP A 179 -0.04 -20.64 3.26
C ASP A 179 -0.81 -20.03 4.45
N ASN A 180 -1.32 -20.87 5.34
CA ASN A 180 -2.21 -20.48 6.42
C ASN A 180 -1.62 -19.45 7.40
N TYR A 181 -0.29 -19.32 7.44
CA TYR A 181 0.42 -18.46 8.38
C TYR A 181 1.07 -17.24 7.73
N LYS A 182 0.78 -16.99 6.46
CA LYS A 182 1.42 -15.94 5.67
C LYS A 182 0.41 -15.00 5.03
N ALA A 183 0.81 -13.74 4.91
CA ALA A 183 0.03 -12.72 4.23
C ALA A 183 0.29 -12.72 2.71
N GLY A 184 -0.65 -12.25 1.94
CA GLY A 184 -0.42 -12.01 0.50
C GLY A 184 0.74 -11.05 0.27
N LEU A 185 0.65 -9.86 0.87
CA LEU A 185 1.75 -8.91 1.05
C LEU A 185 2.12 -8.85 2.52
N GLN A 186 3.20 -9.52 2.91
CA GLN A 186 3.60 -9.63 4.31
C GLN A 186 4.60 -8.56 4.71
N LYS A 187 4.31 -7.89 5.82
CA LYS A 187 5.13 -6.86 6.44
C LYS A 187 5.08 -6.98 7.96
N ASP A 188 6.15 -7.54 8.55
CA ASP A 188 6.24 -7.77 9.99
C ASP A 188 7.28 -6.83 10.63
N ASN A 189 7.24 -5.53 10.29
CA ASN A 189 8.16 -4.52 10.79
C ASN A 189 7.48 -3.14 10.87
N GLU A 190 8.19 -2.15 11.40
CA GLU A 190 7.73 -0.76 11.54
C GLU A 190 8.23 0.16 10.40
N ALA A 191 9.05 -0.34 9.47
CA ALA A 191 9.52 0.46 8.35
C ALA A 191 8.34 0.89 7.46
N GLN A 192 8.44 2.05 6.83
CA GLN A 192 7.38 2.57 5.98
C GLN A 192 7.16 1.70 4.74
N LEU A 193 5.89 1.41 4.45
CA LEU A 193 5.44 0.82 3.20
C LEU A 193 4.49 1.79 2.51
N ILE A 194 4.80 2.17 1.27
CA ILE A 194 3.92 2.95 0.41
C ILE A 194 3.48 2.06 -0.74
N ILE A 195 2.17 2.03 -1.02
CA ILE A 195 1.59 1.35 -2.18
C ILE A 195 0.91 2.42 -3.01
N LYS A 196 1.35 2.60 -4.25
CA LYS A 196 0.84 3.66 -5.13
C LYS A 196 0.79 3.23 -6.59
N THR A 197 0.03 3.95 -7.41
CA THR A 197 0.13 3.83 -8.87
C THR A 197 1.52 4.28 -9.32
N ASN A 198 2.06 3.67 -10.36
CA ASN A 198 3.29 4.14 -10.98
C ASN A 198 3.06 5.54 -11.58
N ASP A 199 3.94 6.49 -11.27
CA ASP A 199 3.76 7.91 -11.59
C ASP A 199 3.66 8.19 -13.10
N SER A 200 4.14 7.28 -13.94
CA SER A 200 4.03 7.37 -15.41
C SER A 200 2.69 6.89 -15.98
N ASP A 201 1.81 6.30 -15.14
CA ASP A 201 0.58 5.68 -15.62
C ASP A 201 -0.62 6.62 -15.49
N ALA A 202 -1.40 6.73 -16.57
CA ALA A 202 -2.61 7.56 -16.60
C ALA A 202 -3.81 6.91 -15.88
N THR A 203 -3.75 5.62 -15.60
CA THR A 203 -4.80 4.84 -14.94
C THR A 203 -4.32 4.29 -13.61
N ALA A 204 -5.21 4.24 -12.62
CA ALA A 204 -4.87 3.71 -11.31
C ALA A 204 -4.42 2.23 -11.41
N GLY A 205 -3.25 1.94 -10.85
CA GLY A 205 -2.76 0.59 -10.69
C GLY A 205 -3.61 -0.18 -9.67
N ILE A 206 -3.78 -1.48 -9.88
CA ILE A 206 -4.63 -2.34 -9.06
C ILE A 206 -3.76 -3.38 -8.33
N LEU A 207 -4.00 -3.55 -7.03
CA LEU A 207 -3.42 -4.60 -6.22
C LEU A 207 -4.50 -5.48 -5.59
N ASN A 208 -4.48 -6.78 -5.90
CA ASN A 208 -5.27 -7.81 -5.21
C ASN A 208 -4.33 -8.58 -4.27
N ALA A 209 -4.46 -8.42 -2.97
CA ALA A 209 -3.64 -9.11 -1.97
C ALA A 209 -4.50 -9.98 -1.06
N ARG A 210 -4.21 -11.30 -1.02
CA ARG A 210 -5.08 -12.25 -0.32
C ARG A 210 -4.30 -13.29 0.47
N SER A 211 -4.77 -13.54 1.70
CA SER A 211 -4.43 -14.72 2.50
C SER A 211 -5.64 -15.65 2.50
N ILE A 212 -5.56 -16.77 1.77
CA ILE A 212 -6.67 -17.71 1.61
C ILE A 212 -6.61 -18.72 2.74
N ASP A 213 -7.74 -18.86 3.47
CA ASP A 213 -7.91 -19.79 4.61
C ASP A 213 -6.86 -19.60 5.73
N GLY A 214 -6.24 -18.41 5.77
CA GLY A 214 -5.12 -18.12 6.67
C GLY A 214 -5.47 -17.26 7.89
N ASP A 215 -4.64 -17.40 8.93
CA ASP A 215 -4.67 -16.57 10.14
C ASP A 215 -3.95 -15.20 9.95
N SER A 216 -3.34 -14.96 8.79
CA SER A 216 -2.58 -13.75 8.45
C SER A 216 -3.39 -12.72 7.71
N ALA A 217 -2.90 -11.49 7.62
CA ALA A 217 -3.57 -10.42 6.88
C ALA A 217 -3.55 -10.65 5.35
N GLY A 218 -4.42 -9.96 4.61
CA GLY A 218 -4.27 -9.83 3.16
C GLY A 218 -3.01 -8.99 2.82
N ILE A 219 -2.93 -7.80 3.45
CA ILE A 219 -1.75 -6.92 3.47
C ILE A 219 -1.38 -6.67 4.92
N GLY A 220 -0.17 -7.01 5.35
CA GLY A 220 0.32 -6.70 6.69
C GLY A 220 0.92 -7.89 7.43
N GLY A 221 0.48 -8.16 8.64
CA GLY A 221 1.10 -9.13 9.54
C GLY A 221 0.93 -10.58 9.12
N GLY A 222 2.02 -11.36 9.20
CA GLY A 222 1.99 -12.82 9.13
C GLY A 222 1.78 -13.43 10.51
N TYR A 223 0.99 -14.48 10.66
CA TYR A 223 0.68 -15.07 11.96
C TYR A 223 1.91 -15.65 12.68
N GLN A 224 2.87 -16.16 11.92
CA GLN A 224 4.17 -16.59 12.46
C GLN A 224 5.16 -15.43 12.36
N GLY A 225 5.41 -14.76 13.47
CA GLY A 225 6.28 -13.59 13.56
C GLY A 225 5.76 -12.62 14.60
N SER A 226 5.94 -11.34 14.41
CA SER A 226 5.32 -10.32 15.28
C SER A 226 3.80 -10.29 15.11
N GLY A 227 3.28 -10.70 13.96
CA GLY A 227 1.88 -10.68 13.60
C GLY A 227 1.26 -9.29 13.46
N SER A 228 1.86 -8.30 14.11
CA SER A 228 1.48 -6.90 14.04
C SER A 228 2.15 -6.20 12.85
N CYS A 229 1.49 -5.19 12.32
CA CYS A 229 2.11 -4.33 11.33
C CYS A 229 1.69 -2.88 11.54
N SER A 230 2.51 -1.94 11.05
CA SER A 230 2.28 -0.52 11.13
C SER A 230 2.85 0.23 9.92
N ASN A 231 2.55 1.52 9.83
CA ASN A 231 3.15 2.44 8.86
C ASN A 231 2.94 2.00 7.40
N ILE A 232 1.66 1.79 7.03
CA ILE A 232 1.23 1.48 5.67
C ILE A 232 0.51 2.70 5.09
N ILE A 233 0.95 3.16 3.93
CA ILE A 233 0.33 4.24 3.17
C ILE A 233 -0.15 3.66 1.83
N ILE A 234 -1.42 3.84 1.52
CA ILE A 234 -2.04 3.49 0.24
C ILE A 234 -2.42 4.81 -0.43
N ASP A 235 -1.80 5.10 -1.58
CA ASP A 235 -1.92 6.40 -2.23
C ASP A 235 -2.21 6.26 -3.72
N SER A 236 -3.26 6.94 -4.17
CA SER A 236 -3.61 7.11 -5.60
C SER A 236 -3.66 5.79 -6.39
N CYS A 237 -4.19 4.70 -5.77
CA CYS A 237 -4.29 3.39 -6.41
C CYS A 237 -5.59 2.65 -6.02
N SER A 238 -5.79 1.46 -6.58
CA SER A 238 -6.91 0.58 -6.21
C SER A 238 -6.38 -0.66 -5.48
N VAL A 239 -6.91 -0.94 -4.29
CA VAL A 239 -6.49 -2.10 -3.48
C VAL A 239 -7.70 -2.94 -3.09
N ILE A 240 -7.60 -4.25 -3.35
CA ILE A 240 -8.53 -5.26 -2.85
C ILE A 240 -7.72 -6.19 -1.95
N ALA A 241 -7.98 -6.13 -0.65
CA ALA A 241 -7.26 -6.94 0.32
C ALA A 241 -8.22 -7.84 1.10
N SER A 242 -7.91 -9.12 1.22
CA SER A 242 -8.79 -10.04 1.96
C SER A 242 -8.04 -11.11 2.74
N SER A 243 -8.64 -11.51 3.85
CA SER A 243 -8.19 -12.60 4.71
C SER A 243 -9.37 -13.42 5.22
N THR A 244 -9.09 -14.57 5.81
CA THR A 244 -10.11 -15.37 6.51
C THR A 244 -10.17 -15.03 7.99
N TYR A 245 -9.06 -15.00 8.70
CA TYR A 245 -9.02 -14.77 10.14
C TYR A 245 -8.20 -13.55 10.56
N GLY A 246 -7.20 -13.11 9.81
CA GLY A 246 -6.50 -11.85 10.00
C GLY A 246 -7.28 -10.67 9.43
N ALA A 247 -6.72 -9.48 9.49
CA ALA A 247 -7.32 -8.31 8.84
C ALA A 247 -7.19 -8.38 7.30
N GLY A 248 -8.10 -7.72 6.59
CA GLY A 248 -7.88 -7.44 5.16
C GLY A 248 -6.59 -6.65 4.96
N ILE A 249 -6.45 -5.52 5.70
CA ILE A 249 -5.22 -4.73 5.79
C ILE A 249 -4.94 -4.49 7.27
N GLY A 250 -3.77 -4.95 7.76
CA GLY A 250 -3.43 -4.75 9.17
C GLY A 250 -2.77 -5.95 9.83
N GLY A 251 -3.18 -6.26 11.07
CA GLY A 251 -2.63 -7.36 11.86
C GLY A 251 -3.10 -8.73 11.39
N SER A 252 -2.35 -9.75 11.74
CA SER A 252 -2.80 -11.14 11.68
C SER A 252 -3.82 -11.40 12.80
N LYS A 253 -4.39 -12.58 12.85
CA LYS A 253 -5.32 -13.00 13.91
C LYS A 253 -4.70 -12.74 15.30
N GLN A 254 -5.43 -12.00 16.16
CA GLN A 254 -5.02 -11.61 17.52
C GLN A 254 -3.83 -10.65 17.58
N HIS A 255 -3.48 -9.97 16.49
CA HIS A 255 -2.41 -8.99 16.44
C HIS A 255 -2.90 -7.67 15.86
N ALA A 256 -2.32 -6.58 16.34
CA ALA A 256 -2.75 -5.24 15.94
C ALA A 256 -2.19 -4.81 14.57
N GLY A 257 -2.99 -4.03 13.86
CA GLY A 257 -2.55 -3.20 12.75
C GLY A 257 -2.75 -1.73 13.10
N SER A 258 -1.73 -0.89 12.91
CA SER A 258 -1.78 0.54 13.22
C SER A 258 -1.19 1.39 12.11
N ASP A 259 -1.36 2.71 12.21
CA ASP A 259 -0.75 3.68 11.31
C ASP A 259 -0.99 3.36 9.82
N ILE A 260 -2.26 3.07 9.48
CA ILE A 260 -2.70 2.80 8.12
C ILE A 260 -3.34 4.09 7.58
N THR A 261 -2.73 4.64 6.52
CA THR A 261 -3.20 5.86 5.86
C THR A 261 -3.66 5.54 4.44
N ILE A 262 -4.82 6.04 4.06
CA ILE A 262 -5.40 5.87 2.72
C ILE A 262 -5.66 7.25 2.12
N ASN A 263 -4.97 7.56 1.01
CA ASN A 263 -5.07 8.83 0.31
C ASN A 263 -5.53 8.59 -1.13
N SER A 264 -6.52 9.33 -1.60
CA SER A 264 -6.95 9.37 -3.01
C SER A 264 -7.09 7.98 -3.68
N SER A 265 -7.44 6.95 -2.90
CA SER A 265 -7.42 5.54 -3.31
C SER A 265 -8.80 4.89 -3.19
N SER A 266 -9.03 3.86 -4.01
CA SER A 266 -10.18 2.97 -3.87
C SER A 266 -9.76 1.71 -3.12
N VAL A 267 -10.24 1.51 -1.89
CA VAL A 267 -9.84 0.37 -1.07
C VAL A 267 -11.04 -0.48 -0.68
N THR A 268 -10.96 -1.78 -1.00
CA THR A 268 -11.88 -2.80 -0.50
C THR A 268 -11.07 -3.75 0.39
N ALA A 269 -11.23 -3.62 1.70
CA ALA A 269 -10.59 -4.48 2.66
C ALA A 269 -11.62 -5.32 3.40
N SER A 270 -11.44 -6.64 3.43
CA SER A 270 -12.40 -7.57 4.02
C SER A 270 -11.72 -8.71 4.79
N SER A 271 -12.40 -9.20 5.80
CA SER A 271 -12.06 -10.44 6.48
C SER A 271 -13.33 -11.21 6.79
N THR A 272 -13.28 -12.54 6.77
CA THR A 272 -14.43 -13.37 7.17
C THR A 272 -14.63 -13.32 8.69
N ASN A 273 -13.56 -13.36 9.47
CA ASN A 273 -13.60 -13.49 10.93
C ASN A 273 -12.72 -12.43 11.66
N GLY A 274 -12.17 -11.47 10.94
CA GLY A 274 -11.34 -10.41 11.47
C GLY A 274 -11.81 -9.03 11.01
N ALA A 275 -10.99 -8.02 11.20
CA ALA A 275 -11.26 -6.67 10.76
C ALA A 275 -11.07 -6.51 9.23
N GLY A 276 -11.82 -5.60 8.61
CA GLY A 276 -11.48 -5.16 7.26
C GLY A 276 -10.14 -4.44 7.26
N ILE A 277 -9.98 -3.43 8.14
CA ILE A 277 -8.75 -2.65 8.33
C ILE A 277 -8.45 -2.58 9.83
N GLY A 278 -7.18 -2.69 10.21
CA GLY A 278 -6.70 -2.65 11.59
C GLY A 278 -6.32 -4.04 12.11
N GLY A 279 -6.89 -4.48 13.25
CA GLY A 279 -6.61 -5.79 13.85
C GLY A 279 -6.95 -5.83 15.32
#